data_c315ec98ca77f0f95a81fd62788a2a2e
#
_entry.id   c315ec98ca77f0f95a81fd62788a2a2e
#
_cell.length_a   1.000
_cell.length_b   1.000
_cell.length_c   1.000
_cell.angle_alpha   90.00
_cell.angle_beta   90.00
_cell.angle_gamma   90.00
#
_symmetry.space_group_name_H-M   'P 1'
#
loop_
_entity.id
_entity.type
_entity.pdbx_description
1 polymer ?
#
loop_
_entity_poly.entity_id
_entity_poly.type
_entity_poly.pdbx_seq_one_letter_code
_entity_poly.pdbx_strand_id
1 'polypeptide(L)'
;MLPPDSKSLQPKQKGFSRASRRSFLKTAALAGTAISLNALQYSRVYGANSRLGVASVGTGGKGWSDLTGVAASSDVDVIAICDIDHSMNHLGRAAEKYPAAKQYSDWRKLLDQAQDFHGVLVATPDFMHAPVALAAMHLGKHVFCEKPLTHTVHEARQMQKAAAKYGRVTQMGNQIQSHSAYRTAVHWVHQGMIGKVKEVHSWQGTRPTWPRHCPRPKGNDPIPAHVHWDLWQGVAPERPYKVGFYHPFNWRGWQSYSTGQLGDFGCHILDPVFKALELTSPTRLTATAPALYPDSWTDRATVHYEFPGTQYTLGPSIPVTWYDAVGISPPRERLGNIPSEYALPASGSVLVGEKGSIVIPHVAAPRAFPEENFPADQLPVMPTVDHYTQWAHACLGKDETTSGFEYAGPLTETVLLGTIGIRYPQQELIWDAEALKITNHPQAQEWVSEPYRNGWEPAWV
;
A
#
# COMPACT_ATOMS: atom_id res chain seq x y z
N MET A 1 -46.42 -27.65 -69.07
CA MET A 1 -45.97 -28.74 -68.16
C MET A 1 -45.24 -28.09 -67.01
N LEU A 2 -45.88 -28.00 -65.87
CA LEU A 2 -45.26 -27.53 -64.59
C LEU A 2 -44.87 -28.78 -63.80
N PRO A 3 -43.71 -28.79 -63.12
CA PRO A 3 -43.46 -29.76 -62.06
C PRO A 3 -43.78 -29.13 -60.64
N PRO A 4 -43.96 -29.96 -59.62
CA PRO A 4 -44.70 -29.62 -58.42
C PRO A 4 -43.81 -29.22 -57.21
N ASP A 5 -44.47 -28.52 -56.32
CA ASP A 5 -44.28 -28.36 -54.85
C ASP A 5 -42.90 -28.44 -54.20
N SER A 6 -42.47 -27.31 -53.72
CA SER A 6 -41.46 -27.19 -52.66
C SER A 6 -42.11 -26.96 -51.26
N LYS A 7 -42.01 -27.97 -50.41
CA LYS A 7 -42.43 -27.88 -48.99
C LYS A 7 -41.51 -26.95 -48.18
N SER A 8 -42.15 -25.98 -47.60
CA SER A 8 -41.54 -25.07 -46.62
C SER A 8 -41.13 -25.80 -45.32
N LEU A 9 -39.85 -25.76 -44.96
CA LEU A 9 -39.33 -26.16 -43.65
C LEU A 9 -39.33 -24.96 -42.71
N GLN A 10 -40.21 -24.96 -41.72
CA GLN A 10 -40.17 -24.02 -40.59
C GLN A 10 -39.05 -24.43 -39.59
N PRO A 11 -38.28 -23.48 -39.02
CA PRO A 11 -37.32 -23.81 -38.01
C PRO A 11 -37.98 -24.05 -36.65
N LYS A 12 -37.67 -25.18 -36.02
CA LYS A 12 -38.08 -25.51 -34.64
C LYS A 12 -37.43 -24.56 -33.65
N GLN A 13 -38.22 -23.76 -32.95
CA GLN A 13 -37.81 -23.02 -31.76
C GLN A 13 -37.38 -24.00 -30.65
N LYS A 14 -36.10 -23.95 -30.26
CA LYS A 14 -35.62 -24.61 -29.05
C LYS A 14 -36.07 -23.78 -27.82
N GLY A 15 -37.02 -24.31 -27.07
CA GLY A 15 -37.45 -23.74 -25.80
C GLY A 15 -36.32 -23.71 -24.78
N PHE A 16 -36.02 -22.52 -24.24
CA PHE A 16 -35.18 -22.37 -23.08
C PHE A 16 -35.94 -22.94 -21.87
N SER A 17 -35.43 -24.03 -21.27
CA SER A 17 -35.95 -24.54 -20.01
C SER A 17 -35.62 -23.55 -18.90
N ARG A 18 -36.62 -23.01 -18.22
CA ARG A 18 -36.46 -22.23 -17.01
C ARG A 18 -35.78 -23.10 -15.93
N ALA A 19 -34.52 -22.79 -15.61
CA ALA A 19 -33.86 -23.39 -14.46
C ALA A 19 -34.69 -23.12 -13.20
N SER A 20 -35.06 -24.16 -12.47
CA SER A 20 -35.89 -24.03 -11.27
C SER A 20 -35.08 -23.37 -10.14
N ARG A 21 -35.77 -22.61 -9.27
CA ARG A 21 -35.14 -22.02 -8.04
C ARG A 21 -34.37 -23.07 -7.22
N ARG A 22 -34.76 -24.35 -7.32
CA ARG A 22 -34.12 -25.46 -6.62
C ARG A 22 -32.74 -25.82 -7.21
N SER A 23 -32.54 -25.69 -8.55
CA SER A 23 -31.21 -25.92 -9.17
C SER A 23 -30.28 -24.77 -8.91
N PHE A 24 -30.77 -23.51 -8.86
CA PHE A 24 -29.98 -22.34 -8.50
C PHE A 24 -29.48 -22.41 -7.04
N LEU A 25 -30.36 -22.81 -6.10
CA LEU A 25 -29.97 -22.98 -4.70
C LEU A 25 -29.01 -24.15 -4.47
N LYS A 26 -29.06 -25.21 -5.25
CA LYS A 26 -28.07 -26.30 -5.20
C LYS A 26 -26.71 -25.87 -5.73
N THR A 27 -26.64 -25.05 -6.80
CA THR A 27 -25.39 -24.52 -7.34
C THR A 27 -24.78 -23.47 -6.41
N ALA A 28 -25.60 -22.61 -5.78
CA ALA A 28 -25.14 -21.66 -4.76
C ALA A 28 -24.65 -22.35 -3.48
N ALA A 29 -25.29 -23.44 -3.05
CA ALA A 29 -24.84 -24.24 -1.90
C ALA A 29 -23.51 -24.96 -2.18
N LEU A 30 -23.30 -25.45 -3.42
CA LEU A 30 -22.04 -26.08 -3.83
C LEU A 30 -20.90 -25.06 -3.98
N ALA A 31 -21.18 -23.82 -4.44
CA ALA A 31 -20.20 -22.74 -4.47
C ALA A 31 -19.84 -22.24 -3.05
N GLY A 32 -20.82 -22.12 -2.16
CA GLY A 32 -20.59 -21.77 -0.75
C GLY A 32 -19.80 -22.83 0.01
N THR A 33 -20.01 -24.12 -0.28
CA THR A 33 -19.21 -25.20 0.32
C THR A 33 -17.78 -25.31 -0.24
N ALA A 34 -17.54 -24.92 -1.49
CA ALA A 34 -16.20 -24.87 -2.04
C ALA A 34 -15.35 -23.74 -1.42
N ILE A 35 -15.97 -22.57 -1.12
CA ILE A 35 -15.30 -21.46 -0.45
C ILE A 35 -15.03 -21.81 1.03
N SER A 36 -15.97 -22.47 1.71
CA SER A 36 -15.77 -22.92 3.10
C SER A 36 -14.82 -24.11 3.22
N LEU A 37 -14.70 -24.99 2.22
CA LEU A 37 -13.73 -26.06 2.19
C LEU A 37 -12.29 -25.54 2.02
N ASN A 38 -12.08 -24.47 1.23
CA ASN A 38 -10.76 -23.83 1.14
C ASN A 38 -10.35 -23.17 2.47
N ALA A 39 -11.24 -22.46 3.17
CA ALA A 39 -10.98 -21.91 4.50
C ALA A 39 -10.72 -23.02 5.54
N LEU A 40 -11.47 -24.13 5.49
CA LEU A 40 -11.28 -25.29 6.38
C LEU A 40 -10.03 -26.13 6.06
N GLN A 41 -9.56 -26.14 4.82
CA GLN A 41 -8.28 -26.79 4.48
C GLN A 41 -7.08 -25.99 5.00
N TYR A 42 -7.17 -24.64 5.08
CA TYR A 42 -6.12 -23.82 5.67
C TYR A 42 -6.00 -24.00 7.19
N SER A 43 -7.12 -24.16 7.92
CA SER A 43 -7.11 -24.41 9.36
C SER A 43 -6.59 -25.82 9.74
N ARG A 44 -6.51 -26.75 8.78
CA ARG A 44 -6.00 -28.11 8.99
C ARG A 44 -4.50 -28.26 8.87
N VAL A 45 -3.76 -27.26 8.34
CA VAL A 45 -2.30 -27.35 8.12
C VAL A 45 -1.52 -27.00 9.39
N TYR A 46 -2.09 -26.19 10.28
CA TYR A 46 -1.47 -25.85 11.55
C TYR A 46 -2.12 -26.67 12.66
N GLY A 47 -1.38 -27.63 13.24
CA GLY A 47 -1.78 -28.22 14.52
C GLY A 47 -1.94 -27.14 15.59
N ALA A 48 -2.78 -27.33 16.60
CA ALA A 48 -3.07 -26.35 17.66
C ALA A 48 -1.84 -25.80 18.41
N ASN A 49 -0.64 -26.35 18.15
CA ASN A 49 0.66 -25.95 18.72
C ASN A 49 1.67 -25.48 17.66
N SER A 50 1.28 -25.26 16.39
CA SER A 50 2.24 -24.84 15.36
C SER A 50 2.50 -23.34 15.45
N ARG A 51 3.80 -22.98 15.51
CA ARG A 51 4.27 -21.60 15.47
C ARG A 51 4.46 -21.15 14.01
N LEU A 52 4.28 -19.87 13.75
CA LEU A 52 4.50 -19.28 12.44
C LEU A 52 6.01 -19.10 12.20
N GLY A 53 6.61 -19.90 11.33
CA GLY A 53 7.96 -19.66 10.84
C GLY A 53 7.99 -18.46 9.89
N VAL A 54 8.83 -17.46 10.17
CA VAL A 54 8.97 -16.27 9.31
C VAL A 54 10.40 -16.11 8.80
N ALA A 55 10.53 -15.55 7.60
CA ALA A 55 11.75 -15.02 7.05
C ALA A 55 11.66 -13.50 6.88
N SER A 56 12.78 -12.77 7.08
CA SER A 56 12.82 -11.30 6.90
C SER A 56 13.81 -10.92 5.80
N VAL A 57 13.37 -10.08 4.87
CA VAL A 57 14.19 -9.48 3.82
C VAL A 57 14.25 -7.96 4.06
N GLY A 58 15.45 -7.48 4.38
CA GLY A 58 15.69 -6.17 4.97
C GLY A 58 15.57 -6.22 6.51
N THR A 59 16.70 -6.08 7.21
CA THR A 59 16.78 -6.20 8.68
C THR A 59 17.29 -4.93 9.35
N GLY A 60 17.64 -3.91 8.56
CA GLY A 60 18.04 -2.59 9.04
C GLY A 60 16.87 -1.62 9.21
N GLY A 61 17.08 -0.52 9.92
CA GLY A 61 16.10 0.57 10.02
C GLY A 61 14.69 0.10 10.38
N LYS A 62 13.72 0.34 9.49
CA LYS A 62 12.34 -0.07 9.69
C LYS A 62 12.17 -1.59 9.73
N GLY A 63 12.92 -2.34 8.90
CA GLY A 63 12.88 -3.80 8.90
C GLY A 63 13.28 -4.43 10.25
N TRP A 64 14.14 -3.75 11.01
CA TRP A 64 14.42 -4.14 12.38
C TRP A 64 13.18 -4.02 13.28
N SER A 65 12.45 -2.92 13.17
CA SER A 65 11.23 -2.71 13.95
C SER A 65 10.14 -3.73 13.58
N ASP A 66 10.01 -4.05 12.30
CA ASP A 66 9.03 -5.01 11.81
C ASP A 66 9.36 -6.43 12.27
N LEU A 67 10.62 -6.84 12.07
CA LEU A 67 11.09 -8.16 12.50
C LEU A 67 10.91 -8.35 14.01
N THR A 68 11.30 -7.34 14.81
CA THR A 68 11.17 -7.43 16.27
C THR A 68 9.72 -7.34 16.73
N GLY A 69 8.89 -6.54 16.05
CA GLY A 69 7.46 -6.44 16.32
C GLY A 69 6.72 -7.76 16.06
N VAL A 70 6.94 -8.38 14.90
CA VAL A 70 6.32 -9.67 14.57
C VAL A 70 6.84 -10.78 15.49
N ALA A 71 8.16 -10.81 15.75
CA ALA A 71 8.78 -11.81 16.64
C ALA A 71 8.48 -11.60 18.13
N ALA A 72 7.80 -10.52 18.52
CA ALA A 72 7.33 -10.33 19.89
C ALA A 72 6.19 -11.30 20.26
N SER A 73 5.46 -11.79 19.27
CA SER A 73 4.45 -12.83 19.48
C SER A 73 5.11 -14.17 19.83
N SER A 74 4.64 -14.82 20.89
CA SER A 74 5.06 -16.17 21.27
C SER A 74 4.74 -17.24 20.21
N ASP A 75 3.86 -16.91 19.28
CA ASP A 75 3.43 -17.80 18.19
C ASP A 75 4.36 -17.73 16.96
N VAL A 76 5.46 -16.96 17.01
CA VAL A 76 6.37 -16.73 15.87
C VAL A 76 7.77 -17.27 16.13
N ASP A 77 8.36 -17.89 15.10
CA ASP A 77 9.77 -18.27 15.02
C ASP A 77 10.46 -17.58 13.86
N VAL A 78 11.59 -16.92 14.10
CA VAL A 78 12.44 -16.35 13.05
C VAL A 78 13.34 -17.44 12.47
N ILE A 79 13.05 -17.87 11.25
CA ILE A 79 13.72 -19.01 10.58
C ILE A 79 14.89 -18.54 9.70
N ALA A 80 14.73 -17.38 9.04
CA ALA A 80 15.74 -16.85 8.14
C ALA A 80 15.76 -15.33 8.14
N ILE A 81 16.93 -14.74 7.93
CA ILE A 81 17.15 -13.30 7.82
C ILE A 81 18.02 -13.02 6.60
N CYS A 82 17.70 -11.97 5.87
CA CYS A 82 18.39 -11.54 4.66
C CYS A 82 18.61 -10.04 4.67
N ASP A 83 19.84 -9.60 4.47
CA ASP A 83 20.16 -8.20 4.18
C ASP A 83 21.42 -8.15 3.33
N ILE A 84 21.50 -7.14 2.48
CA ILE A 84 22.67 -6.86 1.62
C ILE A 84 23.81 -6.19 2.40
N ASP A 85 23.50 -5.66 3.59
CA ASP A 85 24.44 -4.99 4.49
C ASP A 85 24.70 -5.86 5.74
N HIS A 86 25.93 -6.31 5.88
CA HIS A 86 26.35 -7.18 6.98
C HIS A 86 26.80 -6.43 8.24
N SER A 87 26.66 -5.08 8.24
CA SER A 87 27.00 -4.29 9.43
C SER A 87 26.11 -4.60 10.62
N MET A 88 26.57 -4.17 11.82
CA MET A 88 25.84 -4.30 13.08
C MET A 88 24.53 -3.51 13.15
N ASN A 89 24.28 -2.60 12.18
CA ASN A 89 23.01 -1.89 12.10
C ASN A 89 21.97 -2.62 11.21
N HIS A 90 22.37 -3.71 10.54
CA HIS A 90 21.57 -4.51 9.61
C HIS A 90 21.64 -5.99 9.95
N LEU A 91 22.21 -6.82 9.08
CA LEU A 91 22.25 -8.27 9.24
C LEU A 91 22.96 -8.70 10.54
N GLY A 92 24.06 -8.05 10.90
CA GLY A 92 24.84 -8.38 12.11
C GLY A 92 23.99 -8.36 13.38
N ARG A 93 23.22 -7.27 13.60
CA ARG A 93 22.33 -7.15 14.76
C ARG A 93 21.21 -8.21 14.73
N ALA A 94 20.66 -8.49 13.57
CA ALA A 94 19.61 -9.50 13.45
C ALA A 94 20.15 -10.91 13.75
N ALA A 95 21.37 -11.21 13.29
CA ALA A 95 22.05 -12.47 13.57
C ALA A 95 22.38 -12.66 15.07
N GLU A 96 22.79 -11.60 15.77
CA GLU A 96 22.99 -11.66 17.23
C GLU A 96 21.69 -11.95 17.98
N LYS A 97 20.60 -11.30 17.59
CA LYS A 97 19.28 -11.47 18.26
C LYS A 97 18.64 -12.83 17.94
N TYR A 98 18.83 -13.32 16.73
CA TYR A 98 18.23 -14.58 16.24
C TYR A 98 19.30 -15.55 15.76
N PRO A 99 20.16 -16.08 16.66
CA PRO A 99 21.33 -16.88 16.28
C PRO A 99 20.99 -18.21 15.62
N ALA A 100 19.76 -18.71 15.76
CA ALA A 100 19.28 -19.91 15.09
C ALA A 100 18.79 -19.65 13.66
N ALA A 101 18.56 -18.39 13.27
CA ALA A 101 18.07 -18.04 11.95
C ALA A 101 19.16 -18.19 10.89
N LYS A 102 18.81 -18.78 9.75
CA LYS A 102 19.72 -18.88 8.59
C LYS A 102 19.94 -17.48 7.99
N GLN A 103 21.18 -17.17 7.63
CA GLN A 103 21.57 -15.84 7.13
C GLN A 103 21.80 -15.85 5.62
N TYR A 104 21.30 -14.81 4.94
CA TYR A 104 21.43 -14.66 3.49
C TYR A 104 21.76 -13.20 3.14
N SER A 105 22.50 -12.99 2.02
CA SER A 105 22.67 -11.67 1.40
C SER A 105 21.71 -11.48 0.23
N ASP A 106 21.31 -12.56 -0.43
CA ASP A 106 20.45 -12.56 -1.61
C ASP A 106 19.10 -13.21 -1.26
N TRP A 107 18.03 -12.43 -1.35
CA TRP A 107 16.69 -12.91 -1.06
C TRP A 107 16.22 -14.05 -1.97
N ARG A 108 16.76 -14.17 -3.20
CA ARG A 108 16.45 -15.28 -4.11
C ARG A 108 16.93 -16.60 -3.52
N LYS A 109 18.16 -16.61 -2.96
CA LYS A 109 18.71 -17.77 -2.26
C LYS A 109 17.96 -18.09 -0.96
N LEU A 110 17.44 -17.08 -0.28
CA LEU A 110 16.55 -17.30 0.87
C LEU A 110 15.26 -17.99 0.42
N LEU A 111 14.64 -17.56 -0.67
CA LEU A 111 13.41 -18.16 -1.19
C LEU A 111 13.61 -19.57 -1.77
N ASP A 112 14.82 -19.96 -2.18
CA ASP A 112 15.15 -21.34 -2.53
C ASP A 112 14.91 -22.32 -1.35
N GLN A 113 14.89 -21.82 -0.12
CA GLN A 113 14.59 -22.56 1.12
C GLN A 113 13.18 -22.29 1.65
N ALA A 114 12.24 -21.93 0.78
CA ALA A 114 10.89 -21.51 1.16
C ALA A 114 10.09 -22.58 1.94
N GLN A 115 10.45 -23.86 1.84
CA GLN A 115 9.81 -24.93 2.63
C GLN A 115 10.00 -24.80 4.14
N ASP A 116 11.00 -24.04 4.60
CA ASP A 116 11.36 -23.92 6.01
C ASP A 116 10.51 -22.88 6.78
N PHE A 117 9.81 -21.98 6.07
CA PHE A 117 9.01 -20.91 6.68
C PHE A 117 7.67 -20.71 5.96
N HIS A 118 6.77 -19.94 6.60
CA HIS A 118 5.39 -19.75 6.16
C HIS A 118 5.09 -18.31 5.74
N GLY A 119 5.79 -17.35 6.31
CA GLY A 119 5.60 -15.93 6.03
C GLY A 119 6.92 -15.21 5.74
N VAL A 120 6.83 -14.12 4.96
CA VAL A 120 7.96 -13.26 4.60
C VAL A 120 7.65 -11.82 4.98
N LEU A 121 8.57 -11.21 5.73
CA LEU A 121 8.60 -9.77 5.99
C LEU A 121 9.47 -9.13 4.92
N VAL A 122 8.94 -8.10 4.24
CA VAL A 122 9.63 -7.35 3.19
C VAL A 122 9.75 -5.90 3.63
N ALA A 123 10.98 -5.48 3.93
CA ALA A 123 11.30 -4.13 4.40
C ALA A 123 12.57 -3.60 3.72
N THR A 124 12.65 -3.82 2.43
CA THR A 124 13.65 -3.27 1.51
C THR A 124 13.30 -1.83 1.13
N PRO A 125 14.09 -1.12 0.31
CA PRO A 125 13.62 0.09 -0.36
C PRO A 125 12.45 -0.19 -1.31
N ASP A 126 11.63 0.84 -1.61
CA ASP A 126 10.34 0.75 -2.32
C ASP A 126 10.41 -0.10 -3.61
N PHE A 127 11.45 0.13 -4.43
CA PHE A 127 11.62 -0.54 -5.72
C PHE A 127 11.86 -2.06 -5.64
N MET A 128 12.19 -2.58 -4.45
CA MET A 128 12.40 -4.01 -4.22
C MET A 128 11.25 -4.70 -3.51
N HIS A 129 10.20 -3.97 -3.11
CA HIS A 129 9.05 -4.56 -2.42
C HIS A 129 8.33 -5.59 -3.30
N ALA A 130 7.90 -5.18 -4.49
CA ALA A 130 7.14 -6.05 -5.40
C ALA A 130 7.93 -7.30 -5.83
N PRO A 131 9.19 -7.22 -6.29
CA PRO A 131 9.97 -8.40 -6.66
C PRO A 131 10.01 -9.47 -5.58
N VAL A 132 10.31 -9.07 -4.34
CA VAL A 132 10.41 -10.01 -3.21
C VAL A 132 9.04 -10.56 -2.82
N ALA A 133 8.04 -9.69 -2.66
CA ALA A 133 6.72 -10.08 -2.18
C ALA A 133 5.96 -10.95 -3.19
N LEU A 134 6.02 -10.63 -4.49
CA LEU A 134 5.41 -11.45 -5.55
C LEU A 134 6.04 -12.84 -5.62
N ALA A 135 7.39 -12.93 -5.52
CA ALA A 135 8.09 -14.21 -5.45
C ALA A 135 7.64 -15.03 -4.24
N ALA A 136 7.56 -14.41 -3.07
CA ALA A 136 7.11 -15.08 -1.86
C ALA A 136 5.67 -15.61 -2.00
N MET A 137 4.74 -14.78 -2.51
CA MET A 137 3.35 -15.22 -2.72
C MET A 137 3.23 -16.33 -3.77
N HIS A 138 4.03 -16.27 -4.84
CA HIS A 138 4.10 -17.35 -5.85
C HIS A 138 4.51 -18.69 -5.23
N LEU A 139 5.41 -18.66 -4.25
CA LEU A 139 5.83 -19.82 -3.45
C LEU A 139 4.86 -20.16 -2.31
N GLY A 140 3.68 -19.55 -2.30
CA GLY A 140 2.62 -19.82 -1.33
C GLY A 140 2.85 -19.22 0.07
N LYS A 141 3.70 -18.19 0.22
CA LYS A 141 3.98 -17.55 1.51
C LYS A 141 3.02 -16.41 1.81
N HIS A 142 2.70 -16.24 3.10
CA HIS A 142 2.07 -15.03 3.60
C HIS A 142 3.08 -13.87 3.54
N VAL A 143 2.60 -12.63 3.39
CA VAL A 143 3.51 -11.48 3.21
C VAL A 143 3.09 -10.31 4.09
N PHE A 144 4.05 -9.81 4.87
CA PHE A 144 4.02 -8.47 5.43
C PHE A 144 4.99 -7.61 4.61
N CYS A 145 4.52 -6.52 4.00
CA CYS A 145 5.35 -5.67 3.15
C CYS A 145 5.27 -4.21 3.59
N GLU A 146 6.41 -3.56 3.78
CA GLU A 146 6.46 -2.15 4.13
C GLU A 146 5.79 -1.26 3.08
N LYS A 147 5.45 -0.07 3.52
CA LYS A 147 4.85 0.99 2.69
C LYS A 147 5.94 1.87 2.02
N PRO A 148 5.64 2.47 0.85
CA PRO A 148 4.50 2.14 -0.01
C PRO A 148 4.60 0.71 -0.50
N LEU A 149 3.48 0.08 -0.81
CA LEU A 149 3.47 -1.33 -1.14
C LEU A 149 4.38 -1.67 -2.32
N THR A 150 4.55 -0.73 -3.27
CA THR A 150 5.36 -0.92 -4.49
C THR A 150 5.93 0.41 -5.00
N HIS A 151 6.79 0.32 -6.02
CA HIS A 151 7.38 1.47 -6.72
C HIS A 151 6.55 1.95 -7.90
N THR A 152 5.83 1.04 -8.58
CA THR A 152 4.98 1.37 -9.73
C THR A 152 3.52 0.99 -9.51
N VAL A 153 2.61 1.68 -10.23
CA VAL A 153 1.16 1.39 -10.19
C VAL A 153 0.86 -0.03 -10.65
N HIS A 154 1.54 -0.48 -11.71
CA HIS A 154 1.40 -1.84 -12.22
C HIS A 154 1.75 -2.89 -11.16
N GLU A 155 2.86 -2.72 -10.45
CA GLU A 155 3.25 -3.62 -9.37
C GLU A 155 2.22 -3.69 -8.24
N ALA A 156 1.62 -2.55 -7.83
CA ALA A 156 0.57 -2.53 -6.80
C ALA A 156 -0.62 -3.40 -7.21
N ARG A 157 -1.04 -3.29 -8.46
CA ARG A 157 -2.10 -4.15 -9.01
C ARG A 157 -1.68 -5.62 -9.09
N GLN A 158 -0.42 -5.93 -9.43
CA GLN A 158 0.09 -7.31 -9.42
C GLN A 158 0.12 -7.88 -8.01
N MET A 159 0.51 -7.10 -7.00
CA MET A 159 0.50 -7.52 -5.60
C MET A 159 -0.92 -7.86 -5.12
N GLN A 160 -1.90 -7.00 -5.44
CA GLN A 160 -3.31 -7.25 -5.15
C GLN A 160 -3.82 -8.54 -5.81
N LYS A 161 -3.56 -8.70 -7.11
CA LYS A 161 -3.95 -9.90 -7.87
C LYS A 161 -3.30 -11.17 -7.35
N ALA A 162 -2.01 -11.11 -6.99
CA ALA A 162 -1.27 -12.25 -6.45
C ALA A 162 -1.81 -12.69 -5.09
N ALA A 163 -2.10 -11.74 -4.18
CA ALA A 163 -2.71 -12.03 -2.89
C ALA A 163 -4.03 -12.81 -3.05
N ALA A 164 -4.92 -12.34 -3.92
CA ALA A 164 -6.18 -12.99 -4.23
C ALA A 164 -5.97 -14.36 -4.91
N LYS A 165 -5.12 -14.43 -5.94
CA LYS A 165 -4.84 -15.64 -6.72
C LYS A 165 -4.31 -16.78 -5.86
N TYR A 166 -3.36 -16.47 -4.96
CA TYR A 166 -2.72 -17.48 -4.14
C TYR A 166 -3.39 -17.66 -2.77
N GLY A 167 -4.41 -16.86 -2.43
CA GLY A 167 -5.13 -16.91 -1.15
C GLY A 167 -4.19 -16.71 0.04
N ARG A 168 -3.25 -15.76 -0.06
CA ARG A 168 -2.27 -15.50 1.01
C ARG A 168 -2.75 -14.38 1.93
N VAL A 169 -2.49 -14.54 3.21
CA VAL A 169 -2.65 -13.46 4.17
C VAL A 169 -1.57 -12.42 3.89
N THR A 170 -1.98 -11.19 3.70
CA THR A 170 -1.10 -10.07 3.39
C THR A 170 -1.38 -8.89 4.31
N GLN A 171 -0.36 -8.07 4.61
CA GLN A 171 -0.52 -6.82 5.33
C GLN A 171 0.55 -5.82 4.89
N MET A 172 0.14 -4.57 4.63
CA MET A 172 1.07 -3.47 4.40
C MET A 172 1.55 -2.89 5.74
N GLY A 173 2.80 -2.44 5.80
CA GLY A 173 3.45 -1.85 6.98
C GLY A 173 3.02 -0.41 7.31
N ASN A 174 1.76 -0.05 7.09
CA ASN A 174 1.17 1.23 7.51
C ASN A 174 0.59 1.12 8.93
N GLN A 175 1.40 0.75 9.90
CA GLN A 175 1.01 0.37 11.27
C GLN A 175 0.14 1.38 12.01
N ILE A 176 0.15 2.67 11.61
CA ILE A 176 -0.69 3.70 12.22
C ILE A 176 -2.19 3.45 11.97
N GLN A 177 -2.55 2.71 10.93
CA GLN A 177 -3.93 2.26 10.69
C GLN A 177 -4.52 1.55 11.92
N SER A 178 -3.71 0.75 12.60
CA SER A 178 -4.11 -0.03 13.76
C SER A 178 -4.09 0.77 15.07
N HIS A 179 -3.55 2.02 15.05
CA HIS A 179 -3.49 2.89 16.21
C HIS A 179 -4.86 3.48 16.55
N SER A 180 -5.13 3.66 17.86
CA SER A 180 -6.36 4.25 18.39
C SER A 180 -6.80 5.52 17.65
N ALA A 181 -5.88 6.44 17.35
CA ALA A 181 -6.17 7.72 16.70
C ALA A 181 -6.88 7.55 15.34
N TYR A 182 -6.32 6.74 14.43
CA TYR A 182 -6.89 6.53 13.10
C TYR A 182 -8.16 5.70 13.16
N ARG A 183 -8.19 4.66 13.98
CA ARG A 183 -9.39 3.84 14.21
C ARG A 183 -10.56 4.67 14.76
N THR A 184 -10.26 5.61 15.64
CA THR A 184 -11.26 6.55 16.20
C THR A 184 -11.82 7.46 15.12
N ALA A 185 -10.96 8.09 14.30
CA ALA A 185 -11.39 8.98 13.22
C ALA A 185 -12.30 8.24 12.20
N VAL A 186 -11.90 7.02 11.79
CA VAL A 186 -12.70 6.17 10.91
C VAL A 186 -14.06 5.86 11.55
N HIS A 187 -14.07 5.46 12.82
CA HIS A 187 -15.30 5.17 13.53
C HIS A 187 -16.26 6.38 13.57
N TRP A 188 -15.77 7.58 13.84
CA TRP A 188 -16.60 8.79 13.86
C TRP A 188 -17.25 9.09 12.52
N VAL A 189 -16.52 8.92 11.42
CA VAL A 189 -17.08 9.09 10.07
C VAL A 189 -18.15 8.04 9.78
N HIS A 190 -17.89 6.77 10.11
CA HIS A 190 -18.86 5.68 9.91
C HIS A 190 -20.12 5.83 10.75
N GLN A 191 -20.05 6.50 11.91
CA GLN A 191 -21.23 6.87 12.72
C GLN A 191 -21.96 8.10 12.18
N GLY A 192 -21.51 8.72 11.06
CA GLY A 192 -22.12 9.88 10.44
C GLY A 192 -22.01 11.16 11.27
N MET A 193 -21.01 11.25 12.16
CA MET A 193 -20.85 12.35 13.11
C MET A 193 -20.83 13.72 12.40
N ILE A 194 -20.05 13.87 11.33
CA ILE A 194 -19.96 15.12 10.56
C ILE A 194 -20.89 15.18 9.33
N GLY A 195 -21.81 14.22 9.18
CA GLY A 195 -22.62 14.05 7.99
C GLY A 195 -21.80 13.54 6.81
N LYS A 196 -22.28 13.74 5.57
CA LYS A 196 -21.55 13.38 4.35
C LYS A 196 -20.34 14.30 4.15
N VAL A 197 -19.21 13.71 3.80
CA VAL A 197 -17.96 14.47 3.54
C VAL A 197 -18.01 15.12 2.17
N LYS A 198 -17.64 16.40 2.09
CA LYS A 198 -17.67 17.24 0.89
C LYS A 198 -16.32 17.32 0.20
N GLU A 199 -15.25 17.39 0.99
CA GLU A 199 -13.87 17.50 0.52
C GLU A 199 -12.88 17.05 1.61
N VAL A 200 -11.66 16.71 1.18
CA VAL A 200 -10.59 16.29 2.07
C VAL A 200 -9.29 17.03 1.74
N HIS A 201 -8.59 17.45 2.77
CA HIS A 201 -7.26 18.05 2.68
C HIS A 201 -6.29 17.25 3.54
N SER A 202 -5.22 16.72 2.93
CA SER A 202 -4.17 15.94 3.59
C SER A 202 -2.82 16.59 3.33
N TRP A 203 -1.95 16.67 4.33
CA TRP A 203 -0.67 17.37 4.17
C TRP A 203 0.48 16.77 4.97
N GLN A 204 1.68 16.94 4.43
CA GLN A 204 2.95 16.66 5.10
C GLN A 204 3.80 17.93 5.12
N GLY A 205 3.84 18.62 6.27
CA GLY A 205 4.52 19.88 6.46
C GLY A 205 5.90 19.77 7.14
N THR A 206 6.33 18.55 7.51
CA THR A 206 7.64 18.35 8.14
C THR A 206 8.77 18.21 7.12
N ARG A 207 9.97 18.64 7.48
CA ARG A 207 11.14 18.53 6.61
C ARG A 207 11.69 17.10 6.62
N PRO A 208 11.77 16.41 5.48
CA PRO A 208 12.49 15.15 5.41
C PRO A 208 14.00 15.36 5.56
N THR A 209 14.68 14.32 6.01
CA THR A 209 16.13 14.36 6.25
C THR A 209 16.95 13.93 5.06
N TRP A 210 16.31 13.34 4.01
CA TRP A 210 17.00 12.92 2.78
C TRP A 210 17.08 14.05 1.74
N PRO A 211 18.06 13.98 0.81
CA PRO A 211 18.21 14.96 -0.27
C PRO A 211 17.03 14.89 -1.25
N ARG A 212 16.56 16.02 -1.70
CA ARG A 212 15.53 16.16 -2.72
C ARG A 212 15.71 17.48 -3.49
N HIS A 213 15.12 17.57 -4.66
CA HIS A 213 15.21 18.73 -5.54
C HIS A 213 16.67 19.19 -5.76
N CYS A 214 17.53 18.23 -6.12
CA CYS A 214 18.95 18.43 -6.31
C CYS A 214 19.49 17.52 -7.44
N PRO A 215 20.61 17.90 -8.06
CA PRO A 215 21.26 17.04 -9.06
C PRO A 215 21.85 15.81 -8.40
N ARG A 216 21.94 14.72 -9.19
CA ARG A 216 22.63 13.50 -8.75
C ARG A 216 24.09 13.76 -8.45
N PRO A 217 24.64 13.13 -7.38
CA PRO A 217 26.06 13.20 -7.10
C PRO A 217 26.89 12.59 -8.22
N LYS A 218 28.01 13.23 -8.54
CA LYS A 218 28.98 12.74 -9.54
C LYS A 218 30.05 11.85 -8.90
N GLY A 219 30.68 11.04 -9.73
CA GLY A 219 31.80 10.17 -9.32
C GLY A 219 31.36 8.83 -8.75
N ASN A 220 32.34 8.06 -8.30
CA ASN A 220 32.19 6.71 -7.77
C ASN A 220 33.06 6.58 -6.52
N ASP A 221 32.47 6.14 -5.42
CA ASP A 221 33.19 5.89 -4.17
C ASP A 221 33.42 4.37 -4.01
N PRO A 222 34.44 3.93 -3.24
CA PRO A 222 34.64 2.53 -2.93
C PRO A 222 33.43 1.94 -2.23
N ILE A 223 32.99 0.78 -2.66
CA ILE A 223 31.92 0.03 -2.00
C ILE A 223 32.47 -0.53 -0.68
N PRO A 224 31.82 -0.27 0.47
CA PRO A 224 32.24 -0.89 1.74
C PRO A 224 32.16 -2.42 1.66
N ALA A 225 33.14 -3.13 2.24
CA ALA A 225 33.25 -4.58 2.15
C ALA A 225 32.02 -5.36 2.71
N HIS A 226 31.26 -4.72 3.61
CA HIS A 226 30.05 -5.30 4.19
C HIS A 226 28.78 -5.04 3.36
N VAL A 227 28.84 -4.31 2.23
CA VAL A 227 27.69 -3.94 1.40
C VAL A 227 27.75 -4.66 0.05
N HIS A 228 26.74 -5.42 -0.27
CA HIS A 228 26.54 -6.05 -1.58
C HIS A 228 25.80 -5.10 -2.52
N TRP A 229 26.51 -4.14 -3.11
CA TRP A 229 25.92 -3.03 -3.86
C TRP A 229 25.08 -3.46 -5.07
N ASP A 230 25.51 -4.46 -5.83
CA ASP A 230 24.75 -5.00 -6.96
C ASP A 230 23.39 -5.59 -6.49
N LEU A 231 23.39 -6.35 -5.40
CA LEU A 231 22.16 -6.89 -4.79
C LEU A 231 21.25 -5.77 -4.25
N TRP A 232 21.86 -4.68 -3.72
CA TRP A 232 21.09 -3.53 -3.27
C TRP A 232 20.38 -2.83 -4.43
N GLN A 233 21.05 -2.64 -5.57
CA GLN A 233 20.45 -2.02 -6.75
C GLN A 233 19.31 -2.87 -7.33
N GLY A 234 19.37 -4.19 -7.19
CA GLY A 234 18.27 -5.08 -7.56
C GLY A 234 17.72 -4.80 -8.95
N VAL A 235 16.42 -4.53 -9.03
CA VAL A 235 15.69 -4.25 -10.27
C VAL A 235 15.91 -2.85 -10.82
N ALA A 236 16.49 -1.92 -10.05
CA ALA A 236 16.75 -0.55 -10.48
C ALA A 236 17.93 -0.48 -11.47
N PRO A 237 18.01 0.56 -12.32
CA PRO A 237 19.13 0.77 -13.21
C PRO A 237 20.48 0.85 -12.46
N GLU A 238 21.54 0.29 -13.05
CA GLU A 238 22.87 0.33 -12.46
C GLU A 238 23.37 1.75 -12.25
N ARG A 239 23.97 1.97 -11.08
CA ARG A 239 24.52 3.26 -10.69
C ARG A 239 25.79 3.07 -9.86
N PRO A 240 26.80 3.96 -10.03
CA PRO A 240 27.97 3.98 -9.18
C PRO A 240 27.58 4.18 -7.70
N TYR A 241 28.27 3.47 -6.81
CA TYR A 241 28.11 3.68 -5.38
C TYR A 241 28.56 5.10 -4.98
N LYS A 242 27.78 5.71 -4.09
CA LYS A 242 28.10 7.02 -3.49
C LYS A 242 27.79 6.97 -1.99
N VAL A 243 28.82 7.16 -1.18
CA VAL A 243 28.67 7.12 0.28
C VAL A 243 27.69 8.17 0.75
N GLY A 244 26.70 7.76 1.55
CA GLY A 244 25.72 8.64 2.17
C GLY A 244 24.62 9.19 1.24
N PHE A 245 24.60 8.84 -0.06
CA PHE A 245 23.59 9.35 -1.00
C PHE A 245 22.42 8.39 -1.24
N TYR A 246 22.64 7.10 -1.12
CA TYR A 246 21.62 6.09 -1.37
C TYR A 246 21.37 5.24 -0.13
N HIS A 247 22.14 4.18 0.02
CA HIS A 247 22.11 3.32 1.21
C HIS A 247 22.78 4.01 2.41
N PRO A 248 22.26 3.82 3.66
CA PRO A 248 21.09 2.99 4.00
C PRO A 248 19.75 3.73 3.97
N PHE A 249 19.68 5.06 3.89
CA PHE A 249 18.46 5.83 4.16
C PHE A 249 18.08 6.84 3.07
N ASN A 250 19.08 7.48 2.45
CA ASN A 250 18.91 8.62 1.54
C ASN A 250 18.40 8.25 0.13
N TRP A 251 18.23 6.94 -0.14
CA TRP A 251 17.58 6.45 -1.35
C TRP A 251 16.19 7.07 -1.59
N ARG A 252 15.51 7.51 -0.53
CA ARG A 252 14.19 8.14 -0.56
C ARG A 252 14.11 9.40 -1.42
N GLY A 253 15.22 10.08 -1.64
CA GLY A 253 15.30 11.28 -2.48
C GLY A 253 15.34 10.99 -3.99
N TRP A 254 15.58 9.75 -4.41
CA TRP A 254 15.94 9.41 -5.79
C TRP A 254 14.83 8.61 -6.48
N GLN A 255 14.38 9.11 -7.63
CA GLN A 255 13.24 8.57 -8.38
C GLN A 255 13.41 7.10 -8.77
N SER A 256 14.65 6.61 -9.00
CA SER A 256 14.93 5.21 -9.33
C SER A 256 14.76 4.24 -8.15
N TYR A 257 14.67 4.74 -6.92
CA TYR A 257 14.71 3.93 -5.71
C TYR A 257 13.51 4.16 -4.80
N SER A 258 12.78 5.24 -5.00
CA SER A 258 11.68 5.62 -4.12
C SER A 258 10.57 6.35 -4.84
N THR A 259 9.50 6.56 -4.09
CA THR A 259 8.28 7.23 -4.50
C THR A 259 8.15 8.65 -3.90
N GLY A 260 9.26 9.17 -3.34
CA GLY A 260 9.34 10.52 -2.75
C GLY A 260 8.48 10.70 -1.51
N GLN A 261 8.28 11.97 -1.14
CA GLN A 261 7.53 12.32 0.09
C GLN A 261 6.07 11.88 0.04
N LEU A 262 5.42 11.98 -1.12
CA LEU A 262 4.05 11.50 -1.27
C LEU A 262 3.97 9.99 -1.08
N GLY A 263 4.90 9.21 -1.64
CA GLY A 263 4.95 7.77 -1.42
C GLY A 263 5.23 7.41 0.04
N ASP A 264 6.24 8.03 0.63
CA ASP A 264 6.67 7.73 1.99
C ASP A 264 5.60 8.07 3.05
N PHE A 265 4.92 9.22 2.94
CA PHE A 265 3.93 9.68 3.92
C PHE A 265 2.46 9.56 3.46
N GLY A 266 2.19 9.56 2.16
CA GLY A 266 0.81 9.46 1.65
C GLY A 266 0.11 8.18 2.10
N CYS A 267 0.83 7.04 2.11
CA CYS A 267 0.28 5.78 2.62
C CYS A 267 -0.05 5.78 4.12
N HIS A 268 0.46 6.74 4.89
CA HIS A 268 0.07 6.93 6.29
C HIS A 268 -1.07 7.95 6.45
N ILE A 269 -0.91 9.12 5.81
CA ILE A 269 -1.79 10.28 6.06
C ILE A 269 -3.13 10.12 5.30
N LEU A 270 -3.11 9.54 4.10
CA LEU A 270 -4.33 9.23 3.34
C LEU A 270 -5.02 7.95 3.84
N ASP A 271 -4.33 7.08 4.59
CA ASP A 271 -4.88 5.82 5.07
C ASP A 271 -6.21 5.99 5.86
N PRO A 272 -6.31 6.83 6.91
CA PRO A 272 -7.57 7.03 7.61
C PRO A 272 -8.66 7.65 6.71
N VAL A 273 -8.29 8.43 5.69
CA VAL A 273 -9.22 8.98 4.69
C VAL A 273 -9.78 7.87 3.82
N PHE A 274 -8.91 7.02 3.27
CA PHE A 274 -9.29 5.86 2.46
C PHE A 274 -10.22 4.93 3.22
N LYS A 275 -9.87 4.60 4.45
CA LYS A 275 -10.66 3.71 5.30
C LYS A 275 -12.00 4.32 5.67
N ALA A 276 -12.02 5.60 6.07
CA ALA A 276 -13.22 6.29 6.52
C ALA A 276 -14.23 6.53 5.39
N LEU A 277 -13.75 6.80 4.19
CA LEU A 277 -14.60 7.10 3.03
C LEU A 277 -14.80 5.91 2.09
N GLU A 278 -14.17 4.76 2.37
CA GLU A 278 -14.18 3.57 1.49
C GLU A 278 -13.74 3.93 0.06
N LEU A 279 -12.67 4.74 -0.05
CA LEU A 279 -12.14 5.13 -1.35
C LEU A 279 -11.51 3.95 -2.07
N THR A 280 -11.52 4.00 -3.39
CA THR A 280 -10.88 3.01 -4.25
C THR A 280 -9.80 3.66 -5.11
N SER A 281 -10.10 4.00 -6.35
CA SER A 281 -9.17 4.61 -7.28
C SER A 281 -9.68 5.97 -7.74
N PRO A 282 -8.83 7.01 -7.89
CA PRO A 282 -9.26 8.28 -8.46
C PRO A 282 -9.62 8.09 -9.94
N THR A 283 -10.50 8.95 -10.45
CA THR A 283 -10.85 9.01 -11.88
C THR A 283 -9.96 9.98 -12.66
N ARG A 284 -9.47 11.01 -11.97
CA ARG A 284 -8.56 12.01 -12.52
C ARG A 284 -7.71 12.65 -11.43
N LEU A 285 -6.62 13.27 -11.84
CA LEU A 285 -5.78 14.07 -10.96
C LEU A 285 -5.05 15.16 -11.72
N THR A 286 -4.69 16.22 -11.00
CA THR A 286 -3.75 17.26 -11.45
C THR A 286 -2.73 17.53 -10.36
N ALA A 287 -1.51 17.95 -10.74
CA ALA A 287 -0.51 18.33 -9.76
C ALA A 287 0.09 19.69 -10.06
N THR A 288 0.52 20.37 -9.00
CA THR A 288 1.36 21.56 -9.07
C THR A 288 2.67 21.28 -8.37
N ALA A 289 3.77 21.42 -9.08
CA ALA A 289 5.13 21.18 -8.56
C ALA A 289 6.15 22.02 -9.36
N PRO A 290 7.32 22.34 -8.81
CA PRO A 290 8.44 22.81 -9.60
C PRO A 290 8.88 21.76 -10.61
N ALA A 291 9.58 22.19 -11.66
CA ALA A 291 10.22 21.25 -12.57
C ALA A 291 11.16 20.30 -11.82
N LEU A 292 11.01 19.01 -12.05
CA LEU A 292 11.83 17.99 -11.41
C LEU A 292 13.27 18.01 -11.95
N TYR A 293 14.23 17.73 -11.09
CA TYR A 293 15.52 17.20 -11.56
C TYR A 293 15.30 15.80 -12.14
N PRO A 294 16.08 15.39 -13.16
CA PRO A 294 15.86 14.10 -13.83
C PRO A 294 15.88 12.87 -12.91
N ASP A 295 16.57 12.96 -11.79
CA ASP A 295 16.83 11.81 -10.90
C ASP A 295 16.28 11.96 -9.48
N SER A 296 15.93 13.17 -9.03
CA SER A 296 15.48 13.42 -7.67
C SER A 296 14.03 13.94 -7.60
N TRP A 297 13.38 13.63 -6.49
CA TRP A 297 12.05 14.14 -6.20
C TRP A 297 12.04 15.62 -5.85
N THR A 298 10.89 16.27 -6.04
CA THR A 298 10.68 17.69 -5.68
C THR A 298 10.68 17.90 -4.15
N ASP A 299 10.87 19.15 -3.74
CA ASP A 299 10.78 19.59 -2.36
C ASP A 299 9.37 20.10 -1.98
N ARG A 300 8.47 20.24 -2.95
CA ARG A 300 7.08 20.64 -2.76
C ARG A 300 6.20 20.16 -3.90
N ALA A 301 4.96 19.83 -3.57
CA ALA A 301 3.93 19.50 -4.54
C ALA A 301 2.53 19.70 -3.92
N THR A 302 1.54 19.97 -4.77
CA THR A 302 0.13 19.82 -4.42
C THR A 302 -0.50 18.92 -5.46
N VAL A 303 -1.23 17.89 -5.03
CA VAL A 303 -1.93 16.96 -5.93
C VAL A 303 -3.42 16.99 -5.61
N HIS A 304 -4.23 17.27 -6.61
CA HIS A 304 -5.67 17.24 -6.55
C HIS A 304 -6.18 15.98 -7.20
N TYR A 305 -6.83 15.14 -6.44
CA TYR A 305 -7.50 13.94 -6.90
C TYR A 305 -9.02 14.13 -6.93
N GLU A 306 -9.69 13.48 -7.86
CA GLU A 306 -11.13 13.30 -7.86
C GLU A 306 -11.45 11.81 -7.82
N PHE A 307 -12.18 11.38 -6.78
CA PHE A 307 -12.63 10.01 -6.61
C PHE A 307 -14.12 9.89 -6.88
N PRO A 308 -14.62 8.71 -7.27
CA PRO A 308 -16.05 8.42 -7.21
C PRO A 308 -16.59 8.64 -5.80
N GLY A 309 -17.82 9.15 -5.70
CA GLY A 309 -18.50 9.28 -4.43
C GLY A 309 -18.84 7.91 -3.81
N THR A 310 -18.93 7.88 -2.49
CA THR A 310 -19.27 6.70 -1.71
C THR A 310 -20.47 6.96 -0.80
N GLN A 311 -20.88 5.97 -0.01
CA GLN A 311 -21.93 6.17 0.98
C GLN A 311 -21.58 7.20 2.08
N TYR A 312 -20.31 7.58 2.23
CA TYR A 312 -19.84 8.55 3.22
C TYR A 312 -19.60 9.94 2.64
N THR A 313 -19.74 10.12 1.32
CA THR A 313 -19.46 11.38 0.63
C THR A 313 -20.70 12.07 0.11
N LEU A 314 -20.62 13.41 -0.06
CA LEU A 314 -21.68 14.22 -0.62
C LEU A 314 -21.53 14.31 -2.15
N GLY A 315 -22.49 13.75 -2.87
CA GLY A 315 -22.50 13.81 -4.33
C GLY A 315 -21.81 12.63 -5.02
N PRO A 316 -21.73 12.67 -6.37
CA PRO A 316 -21.22 11.58 -7.19
C PRO A 316 -19.70 11.49 -7.23
N SER A 317 -18.98 12.51 -6.76
CA SER A 317 -17.53 12.53 -6.64
C SER A 317 -17.07 13.25 -5.38
N ILE A 318 -15.84 13.00 -4.95
CA ILE A 318 -15.20 13.64 -3.80
C ILE A 318 -13.79 14.12 -4.15
N PRO A 319 -13.49 15.44 -3.99
CA PRO A 319 -12.15 15.97 -4.12
C PRO A 319 -11.30 15.67 -2.89
N VAL A 320 -10.09 15.16 -3.13
CA VAL A 320 -9.05 14.93 -2.12
C VAL A 320 -7.79 15.67 -2.55
N THR A 321 -7.28 16.56 -1.72
CA THR A 321 -6.07 17.31 -2.02
C THR A 321 -4.93 16.95 -1.08
N TRP A 322 -3.79 16.58 -1.65
CA TRP A 322 -2.52 16.39 -0.96
C TRP A 322 -1.64 17.63 -1.09
N TYR A 323 -1.02 18.05 0.02
CA TYR A 323 -0.04 19.13 0.06
C TYR A 323 1.28 18.65 0.66
N ASP A 324 2.37 18.96 -0.02
CA ASP A 324 3.73 18.60 0.41
C ASP A 324 4.67 19.81 0.26
N ALA A 325 5.08 20.35 1.37
CA ALA A 325 6.19 21.32 1.48
C ALA A 325 6.51 21.57 2.95
N VAL A 326 7.73 22.00 3.25
CA VAL A 326 8.08 22.40 4.63
C VAL A 326 7.20 23.56 5.10
N GLY A 327 6.50 23.35 6.22
CA GLY A 327 5.61 24.34 6.82
C GLY A 327 4.28 24.54 6.09
N ILE A 328 3.96 23.70 5.10
CA ILE A 328 2.68 23.75 4.38
C ILE A 328 1.51 23.41 5.31
N SER A 329 0.38 24.06 5.09
CA SER A 329 -0.93 23.66 5.59
C SER A 329 -1.98 23.95 4.54
N PRO A 330 -3.13 23.28 4.58
CA PRO A 330 -4.24 23.59 3.68
C PRO A 330 -4.76 25.03 3.84
N PRO A 331 -5.34 25.65 2.81
CA PRO A 331 -5.97 26.97 2.88
C PRO A 331 -7.10 26.99 3.93
N ARG A 332 -7.05 27.93 4.86
CA ARG A 332 -7.98 28.00 6.00
C ARG A 332 -9.44 28.12 5.59
N GLU A 333 -9.71 28.86 4.55
CA GLU A 333 -11.05 29.08 4.00
C GLU A 333 -11.71 27.79 3.46
N ARG A 334 -10.93 26.71 3.28
CA ARG A 334 -11.41 25.40 2.82
C ARG A 334 -11.69 24.42 3.98
N LEU A 335 -11.41 24.78 5.23
CA LEU A 335 -11.42 23.84 6.35
C LEU A 335 -12.77 23.78 7.10
N GLY A 336 -13.80 24.42 6.57
CA GLY A 336 -15.14 24.41 7.16
C GLY A 336 -15.19 25.07 8.54
N ASN A 337 -15.68 24.33 9.54
CA ASN A 337 -15.97 24.86 10.88
C ASN A 337 -14.77 24.87 11.84
N ILE A 338 -13.53 24.74 11.31
CA ILE A 338 -12.32 24.78 12.16
C ILE A 338 -11.98 26.24 12.48
N PRO A 339 -11.92 26.64 13.76
CA PRO A 339 -11.60 28.00 14.17
C PRO A 339 -10.24 28.46 13.63
N SER A 340 -10.13 29.74 13.28
CA SER A 340 -8.89 30.29 12.72
C SER A 340 -7.72 30.21 13.71
N GLU A 341 -7.99 30.29 15.01
CA GLU A 341 -7.04 30.19 16.11
C GLU A 341 -6.57 28.77 16.42
N TYR A 342 -7.30 27.76 15.93
CA TYR A 342 -6.86 26.36 16.10
C TYR A 342 -5.57 26.11 15.31
N ALA A 343 -4.49 25.78 16.00
CA ALA A 343 -3.21 25.45 15.38
C ALA A 343 -3.29 24.08 14.70
N LEU A 344 -3.25 24.04 13.36
CA LEU A 344 -3.20 22.79 12.63
C LEU A 344 -1.91 22.01 12.99
N PRO A 345 -1.97 20.66 13.05
CA PRO A 345 -0.77 19.86 13.20
C PRO A 345 0.19 20.04 12.03
N ALA A 346 1.47 19.71 12.23
CA ALA A 346 2.47 19.76 11.16
C ALA A 346 2.15 18.82 9.98
N SER A 347 1.41 17.74 10.24
CA SER A 347 1.00 16.75 9.25
C SER A 347 -0.32 16.11 9.65
N GLY A 348 -1.16 15.78 8.70
CA GLY A 348 -2.45 15.15 8.96
C GLY A 348 -3.46 15.34 7.84
N SER A 349 -4.73 15.10 8.16
CA SER A 349 -5.86 15.28 7.26
C SER A 349 -6.99 16.07 7.91
N VAL A 350 -7.77 16.77 7.10
CA VAL A 350 -9.08 17.34 7.47
C VAL A 350 -10.13 16.77 6.54
N LEU A 351 -11.19 16.20 7.14
CA LEU A 351 -12.40 15.81 6.43
C LEU A 351 -13.46 16.89 6.71
N VAL A 352 -13.94 17.56 5.68
CA VAL A 352 -14.97 18.61 5.76
C VAL A 352 -16.31 18.00 5.43
N GLY A 353 -17.21 17.91 6.40
CA GLY A 353 -18.54 17.33 6.25
C GLY A 353 -19.66 18.38 6.23
N GLU A 354 -20.91 17.90 6.15
CA GLU A 354 -22.12 18.74 6.16
C GLU A 354 -22.38 19.38 7.52
N LYS A 355 -22.06 18.67 8.62
CA LYS A 355 -22.37 19.05 9.99
C LYS A 355 -21.16 19.52 10.78
N GLY A 356 -19.96 19.31 10.26
CA GLY A 356 -18.70 19.64 10.94
C GLY A 356 -17.48 19.16 10.19
N SER A 357 -16.32 19.32 10.80
CA SER A 357 -15.04 18.88 10.26
C SER A 357 -14.27 18.02 11.28
N ILE A 358 -13.52 17.04 10.79
CA ILE A 358 -12.59 16.23 11.62
C ILE A 358 -11.16 16.55 11.21
N VAL A 359 -10.33 16.97 12.16
CA VAL A 359 -8.86 17.02 12.02
C VAL A 359 -8.29 15.69 12.50
N ILE A 360 -7.50 15.05 11.67
CA ILE A 360 -6.78 13.81 11.98
C ILE A 360 -5.27 14.11 11.94
N PRO A 361 -4.65 14.45 13.07
CA PRO A 361 -3.21 14.64 13.11
C PRO A 361 -2.47 13.32 12.82
N HIS A 362 -1.30 13.40 12.21
CA HIS A 362 -0.49 12.19 12.06
C HIS A 362 -0.03 11.70 13.43
N VAL A 363 -0.45 10.47 13.80
CA VAL A 363 -0.16 9.74 15.05
C VAL A 363 -0.72 10.39 16.33
N ALA A 364 -1.69 11.30 16.25
CA ALA A 364 -2.34 11.86 17.45
C ALA A 364 -3.88 11.76 17.37
N ALA A 365 -4.53 11.93 18.52
CA ALA A 365 -6.00 11.82 18.62
C ALA A 365 -6.72 12.81 17.68
N PRO A 366 -7.78 12.37 16.97
CA PRO A 366 -8.56 13.25 16.12
C PRO A 366 -9.36 14.27 16.94
N ARG A 367 -9.72 15.39 16.31
CA ARG A 367 -10.61 16.42 16.89
C ARG A 367 -11.73 16.75 15.90
N ALA A 368 -12.95 16.89 16.41
CA ALA A 368 -14.11 17.27 15.62
C ALA A 368 -14.54 18.72 15.94
N PHE A 369 -15.02 19.43 14.93
CA PHE A 369 -15.42 20.85 15.01
C PHE A 369 -16.78 21.08 14.37
N PRO A 370 -17.58 22.06 14.87
CA PRO A 370 -17.30 22.91 16.02
C PRO A 370 -17.35 22.12 17.35
N GLU A 371 -16.45 22.45 18.30
CA GLU A 371 -16.29 21.65 19.54
C GLU A 371 -17.55 21.63 20.42
N GLU A 372 -18.38 22.66 20.37
CA GLU A 372 -19.65 22.71 21.07
C GLU A 372 -20.63 21.62 20.63
N ASN A 373 -20.54 21.14 19.40
CA ASN A 373 -21.35 20.04 18.88
C ASN A 373 -20.70 18.65 19.10
N PHE A 374 -19.40 18.63 19.40
CA PHE A 374 -18.60 17.42 19.52
C PHE A 374 -17.68 17.49 20.74
N PRO A 375 -18.25 17.52 21.98
CA PRO A 375 -17.45 17.59 23.21
C PRO A 375 -16.55 16.34 23.32
N ALA A 376 -15.20 16.57 23.42
CA ALA A 376 -14.21 15.52 23.28
C ALA A 376 -14.33 14.40 24.34
N ASP A 377 -14.80 14.73 25.54
CA ASP A 377 -15.04 13.80 26.66
C ASP A 377 -16.23 12.85 26.44
N GLN A 378 -17.10 13.13 25.47
CA GLN A 378 -18.26 12.32 25.13
C GLN A 378 -18.07 11.48 23.85
N LEU A 379 -16.97 11.69 23.13
CA LEU A 379 -16.72 10.98 21.88
C LEU A 379 -16.11 9.59 22.13
N PRO A 380 -16.62 8.54 21.44
CA PRO A 380 -16.08 7.20 21.57
C PRO A 380 -14.62 7.14 21.06
N VAL A 381 -13.76 6.44 21.80
CA VAL A 381 -12.37 6.19 21.43
C VAL A 381 -12.18 4.70 21.17
N MET A 382 -11.65 4.37 19.99
CA MET A 382 -11.38 3.00 19.59
C MET A 382 -10.03 2.52 20.16
N PRO A 383 -9.93 1.25 20.59
CA PRO A 383 -8.65 0.72 21.10
C PRO A 383 -7.61 0.57 19.99
N THR A 384 -6.32 0.67 20.33
CA THR A 384 -5.22 0.25 19.47
C THR A 384 -5.21 -1.27 19.33
N VAL A 385 -4.88 -1.76 18.13
CA VAL A 385 -4.59 -3.16 17.83
C VAL A 385 -3.10 -3.28 17.50
N ASP A 386 -2.44 -4.33 17.97
CA ASP A 386 -1.06 -4.57 17.59
C ASP A 386 -0.98 -5.04 16.13
N HIS A 387 -0.45 -4.20 15.27
CA HIS A 387 -0.41 -4.39 13.81
C HIS A 387 0.43 -5.61 13.40
N TYR A 388 1.49 -5.89 14.12
CA TYR A 388 2.42 -6.98 13.84
C TYR A 388 1.87 -8.33 14.30
N THR A 389 1.38 -8.37 15.54
CA THR A 389 0.71 -9.55 16.10
C THR A 389 -0.54 -9.90 15.31
N GLN A 390 -1.31 -8.90 14.85
CA GLN A 390 -2.49 -9.12 14.01
C GLN A 390 -2.15 -9.90 12.73
N TRP A 391 -1.09 -9.51 12.01
CA TRP A 391 -0.66 -10.26 10.83
C TRP A 391 -0.22 -11.70 11.15
N ALA A 392 0.55 -11.87 12.22
CA ALA A 392 1.01 -13.19 12.65
C ALA A 392 -0.17 -14.10 13.02
N HIS A 393 -1.15 -13.57 13.77
CA HIS A 393 -2.36 -14.30 14.14
C HIS A 393 -3.24 -14.59 12.93
N ALA A 394 -3.37 -13.66 11.99
CA ALA A 394 -4.10 -13.88 10.74
C ALA A 394 -3.48 -15.02 9.92
N CYS A 395 -2.14 -15.09 9.84
CA CYS A 395 -1.44 -16.21 9.19
C CYS A 395 -1.74 -17.57 9.83
N LEU A 396 -2.04 -17.58 11.13
CA LEU A 396 -2.44 -18.77 11.89
C LEU A 396 -3.96 -19.02 11.92
N GLY A 397 -4.74 -18.20 11.21
CA GLY A 397 -6.21 -18.28 11.19
C GLY A 397 -6.89 -17.85 12.49
N LYS A 398 -6.21 -17.06 13.34
CA LYS A 398 -6.72 -16.58 14.65
C LYS A 398 -7.27 -15.16 14.58
N ASP A 399 -7.01 -14.40 13.50
CA ASP A 399 -7.39 -13.00 13.30
C ASP A 399 -7.52 -12.69 11.80
N GLU A 400 -7.86 -11.44 11.46
CA GLU A 400 -7.89 -10.92 10.10
C GLU A 400 -7.05 -9.65 10.00
N THR A 401 -6.36 -9.45 8.86
CA THR A 401 -5.60 -8.23 8.61
C THR A 401 -6.51 -7.08 8.20
N THR A 402 -6.18 -5.86 8.62
CA THR A 402 -6.96 -4.66 8.27
C THR A 402 -6.35 -3.85 7.12
N SER A 403 -5.11 -4.16 6.74
CA SER A 403 -4.37 -3.54 5.65
C SER A 403 -3.83 -4.59 4.66
N GLY A 404 -4.66 -5.59 4.33
CA GLY A 404 -4.36 -6.56 3.28
C GLY A 404 -4.19 -5.90 1.92
N PHE A 405 -3.57 -6.60 0.96
CA PHE A 405 -3.23 -5.99 -0.33
C PHE A 405 -4.44 -5.63 -1.19
N GLU A 406 -5.63 -6.19 -0.91
CA GLU A 406 -6.90 -5.77 -1.52
C GLU A 406 -7.28 -4.32 -1.15
N TYR A 407 -6.89 -3.88 0.05
CA TYR A 407 -7.05 -2.51 0.54
C TYR A 407 -5.81 -1.65 0.23
N ALA A 408 -4.63 -2.16 0.54
CA ALA A 408 -3.36 -1.44 0.40
C ALA A 408 -2.98 -1.18 -1.07
N GLY A 409 -3.40 -2.05 -2.00
CA GLY A 409 -3.19 -1.88 -3.44
C GLY A 409 -3.78 -0.57 -3.97
N PRO A 410 -5.10 -0.33 -3.87
CA PRO A 410 -5.74 0.92 -4.30
C PRO A 410 -5.19 2.18 -3.62
N LEU A 411 -4.87 2.12 -2.32
CA LEU A 411 -4.22 3.23 -1.61
C LEU A 411 -2.84 3.54 -2.20
N THR A 412 -2.03 2.51 -2.44
CA THR A 412 -0.71 2.65 -3.06
C THR A 412 -0.81 3.14 -4.50
N GLU A 413 -1.73 2.60 -5.32
CA GLU A 413 -1.99 3.10 -6.69
C GLU A 413 -2.29 4.60 -6.69
N THR A 414 -3.14 5.07 -5.78
CA THR A 414 -3.46 6.50 -5.67
C THR A 414 -2.24 7.35 -5.38
N VAL A 415 -1.43 6.94 -4.42
CA VAL A 415 -0.19 7.64 -4.06
C VAL A 415 0.77 7.68 -5.26
N LEU A 416 0.94 6.56 -5.95
CA LEU A 416 1.82 6.45 -7.12
C LEU A 416 1.30 7.23 -8.34
N LEU A 417 -0.01 7.27 -8.58
CA LEU A 417 -0.60 8.16 -9.59
C LEU A 417 -0.27 9.63 -9.30
N GLY A 418 -0.31 10.04 -8.04
CA GLY A 418 0.12 11.38 -7.63
C GLY A 418 1.59 11.66 -7.97
N THR A 419 2.49 10.68 -7.79
CA THR A 419 3.90 10.82 -8.18
C THR A 419 4.06 10.96 -9.69
N ILE A 420 3.21 10.29 -10.48
CA ILE A 420 3.15 10.50 -11.93
C ILE A 420 2.66 11.91 -12.24
N GLY A 421 1.59 12.40 -11.59
CA GLY A 421 1.09 13.77 -11.75
C GLY A 421 2.15 14.84 -11.48
N ILE A 422 2.98 14.64 -10.45
CA ILE A 422 4.09 15.54 -10.11
C ILE A 422 5.13 15.64 -11.25
N ARG A 423 5.29 14.62 -12.09
CA ARG A 423 6.17 14.64 -13.26
C ARG A 423 5.61 15.48 -14.40
N TYR A 424 4.28 15.69 -14.44
CA TYR A 424 3.55 16.43 -15.47
C TYR A 424 2.71 17.56 -14.85
N PRO A 425 3.35 18.55 -14.21
CA PRO A 425 2.64 19.58 -13.46
C PRO A 425 1.68 20.36 -14.35
N GLN A 426 0.52 20.76 -13.78
CA GLN A 426 -0.56 21.49 -14.43
C GLN A 426 -1.27 20.75 -15.58
N GLN A 427 -0.98 19.48 -15.79
CA GLN A 427 -1.70 18.64 -16.74
C GLN A 427 -2.67 17.73 -16.01
N GLU A 428 -3.91 17.67 -16.51
CA GLU A 428 -4.88 16.70 -16.00
C GLU A 428 -4.54 15.31 -16.54
N LEU A 429 -4.48 14.33 -15.65
CA LEU A 429 -4.35 12.91 -15.99
C LEU A 429 -5.70 12.23 -15.73
N ILE A 430 -6.27 11.59 -16.76
CA ILE A 430 -7.51 10.82 -16.68
C ILE A 430 -7.13 9.34 -16.53
N TRP A 431 -7.55 8.75 -15.42
CA TRP A 431 -7.19 7.39 -15.06
C TRP A 431 -8.33 6.40 -15.27
N ASP A 432 -8.07 5.36 -16.02
CA ASP A 432 -8.90 4.17 -16.14
C ASP A 432 -8.29 3.05 -15.27
N ALA A 433 -8.90 2.85 -14.10
CA ALA A 433 -8.39 1.89 -13.11
C ALA A 433 -8.57 0.43 -13.55
N GLU A 434 -9.57 0.13 -14.38
CA GLU A 434 -9.79 -1.24 -14.89
C GLU A 434 -8.73 -1.60 -15.92
N ALA A 435 -8.47 -0.70 -16.87
CA ALA A 435 -7.47 -0.87 -17.92
C ALA A 435 -6.03 -0.60 -17.45
N LEU A 436 -5.80 -0.06 -16.24
CA LEU A 436 -4.51 0.45 -15.76
C LEU A 436 -3.90 1.47 -16.74
N LYS A 437 -4.70 2.46 -17.14
CA LYS A 437 -4.33 3.36 -18.22
C LYS A 437 -4.60 4.83 -17.90
N ILE A 438 -3.58 5.66 -18.13
CA ILE A 438 -3.74 7.12 -18.27
C ILE A 438 -4.17 7.37 -19.72
N THR A 439 -5.45 7.72 -19.92
CA THR A 439 -6.09 7.67 -21.24
C THR A 439 -5.78 8.87 -22.12
N ASN A 440 -5.42 10.00 -21.52
CA ASN A 440 -5.22 11.27 -22.20
C ASN A 440 -3.76 11.74 -22.29
N HIS A 441 -2.80 10.98 -21.74
CA HIS A 441 -1.39 11.39 -21.68
C HIS A 441 -0.44 10.21 -21.89
N PRO A 442 -0.01 9.91 -23.15
CA PRO A 442 0.84 8.75 -23.46
C PRO A 442 2.19 8.72 -22.71
N GLN A 443 2.86 9.86 -22.54
CA GLN A 443 4.12 9.92 -21.82
C GLN A 443 3.97 9.65 -20.32
N ALA A 444 2.86 10.06 -19.70
CA ALA A 444 2.58 9.74 -18.33
C ALA A 444 2.28 8.24 -18.14
N GLN A 445 1.71 7.60 -19.17
CA GLN A 445 1.44 6.17 -19.17
C GLN A 445 2.72 5.32 -19.02
N GLU A 446 3.86 5.78 -19.51
CA GLU A 446 5.15 5.07 -19.42
C GLU A 446 5.58 4.86 -17.95
N TRP A 447 5.15 5.72 -17.02
CA TRP A 447 5.45 5.64 -15.59
C TRP A 447 4.51 4.72 -14.80
N VAL A 448 3.49 4.19 -15.41
CA VAL A 448 2.58 3.22 -14.77
C VAL A 448 3.30 1.90 -14.51
N SER A 449 4.29 1.56 -15.35
CA SER A 449 5.12 0.37 -15.23
C SER A 449 6.54 0.68 -15.71
N GLU A 450 7.53 0.27 -14.96
CA GLU A 450 8.96 0.42 -15.34
C GLU A 450 9.57 -0.95 -15.63
N PRO A 451 10.46 -1.05 -16.63
CA PRO A 451 11.18 -2.29 -16.88
C PRO A 451 12.20 -2.56 -15.77
N TYR A 452 12.33 -3.82 -15.39
CA TYR A 452 13.39 -4.23 -14.48
C TYR A 452 14.74 -4.29 -15.19
N ARG A 453 15.81 -4.10 -14.42
CA ARG A 453 17.19 -4.27 -14.90
C ARG A 453 17.40 -5.69 -15.43
N ASN A 454 18.13 -5.81 -16.55
CA ASN A 454 18.43 -7.10 -17.19
C ASN A 454 19.01 -8.11 -16.19
N GLY A 455 18.46 -9.34 -16.19
CA GLY A 455 18.81 -10.41 -15.25
C GLY A 455 18.12 -10.33 -13.89
N TRP A 456 17.21 -9.37 -13.74
CA TRP A 456 16.35 -9.24 -12.55
C TRP A 456 14.87 -9.40 -12.89
N GLU A 457 14.56 -9.70 -14.15
CA GLU A 457 13.18 -9.97 -14.56
C GLU A 457 12.65 -11.19 -13.80
N PRO A 458 11.51 -11.06 -13.14
CA PRO A 458 10.96 -12.15 -12.37
C PRO A 458 10.40 -13.25 -13.26
N ALA A 459 10.63 -14.49 -12.89
CA ALA A 459 10.15 -15.68 -13.63
C ALA A 459 8.61 -15.84 -13.65
N TRP A 460 7.86 -14.98 -12.93
CA TRP A 460 6.40 -15.03 -12.82
C TRP A 460 5.67 -13.92 -13.63
N VAL A 461 6.38 -13.10 -14.39
CA VAL A 461 5.81 -12.09 -15.29
C VAL A 461 5.40 -12.74 -16.60
#